data_f21b5f79b2dd30c6f69f5685541cff16
#
_entry.id   f21b5f79b2dd30c6f69f5685541cff16
#
_cell.length_a   1.000
_cell.length_b   1.000
_cell.length_c   1.000
_cell.angle_alpha   90.00
_cell.angle_beta   90.00
_cell.angle_gamma   90.00
#
_symmetry.space_group_name_H-M   'P 1'
#
loop_
_entity.id
_entity.type
_entity.pdbx_description
1 polymer ?
#
loop_
_entity_poly.entity_id
_entity_poly.type
_entity_poly.pdbx_seq_one_letter_code
_entity_poly.pdbx_strand_id
1 'polypeptide(L)'
;EPPELIGSGRAVSKVNPDIISDSVNAANSVNSNVNILCGAGIMNDDDVKIALNLGSKGILIASGVIQSNNWEQKITELVSAFI
;
A
#
# COMPACT_ATOMS: atom_id res chain seq x y z
N GLU A 1 -4.60 -1.72 7.14
CA GLU A 1 -3.59 -0.73 7.57
C GLU A 1 -3.16 -1.00 9.01
N PRO A 2 -2.11 -1.81 9.24
CA PRO A 2 -1.64 -2.11 10.60
C PRO A 2 -1.21 -0.84 11.33
N PRO A 3 -1.82 -0.51 12.48
CA PRO A 3 -1.54 0.77 13.16
C PRO A 3 -0.07 0.94 13.55
N GLU A 4 0.60 -0.13 13.95
CA GLU A 4 1.99 -0.11 14.38
C GLU A 4 2.98 0.23 13.27
N LEU A 5 2.57 0.11 12.01
CA LEU A 5 3.41 0.43 10.87
C LEU A 5 3.14 1.82 10.29
N ILE A 6 2.05 2.46 10.69
CA ILE A 6 1.71 3.81 10.20
C ILE A 6 2.82 4.79 10.60
N GLY A 7 3.38 5.50 9.62
CA GLY A 7 4.46 6.46 9.84
C GLY A 7 5.81 5.85 10.17
N SER A 8 5.94 4.52 10.13
CA SER A 8 7.17 3.83 10.53
C SER A 8 8.25 3.84 9.46
N GLY A 9 7.90 4.07 8.20
CA GLY A 9 8.81 3.87 7.06
C GLY A 9 9.05 2.40 6.73
N ARG A 10 8.37 1.49 7.44
CA ARG A 10 8.43 0.05 7.21
C ARG A 10 7.13 -0.40 6.57
N ALA A 11 7.15 -0.58 5.26
CA ALA A 11 5.95 -0.87 4.48
C ALA A 11 5.31 -2.21 4.88
N VAL A 12 4.00 -2.19 5.07
CA VAL A 12 3.23 -3.41 5.34
C VAL A 12 3.45 -4.47 4.27
N SER A 13 3.60 -4.07 3.01
CA SER A 13 3.82 -4.98 1.89
C SER A 13 5.14 -5.74 1.99
N LYS A 14 6.12 -5.21 2.71
CA LYS A 14 7.42 -5.86 2.93
C LYS A 14 7.51 -6.57 4.26
N VAL A 15 6.97 -5.95 5.32
CA VAL A 15 7.10 -6.44 6.70
C VAL A 15 6.09 -7.54 7.00
N ASN A 16 4.86 -7.40 6.51
CA ASN A 16 3.79 -8.34 6.79
C ASN A 16 2.89 -8.53 5.56
N PRO A 17 3.44 -9.11 4.48
CA PRO A 17 2.69 -9.26 3.22
C PRO A 17 1.45 -10.13 3.37
N ASP A 18 1.44 -11.09 4.31
CA ASP A 18 0.31 -11.99 4.51
C ASP A 18 -0.94 -11.25 4.96
N ILE A 19 -0.81 -10.16 5.70
CA ILE A 19 -1.97 -9.34 6.08
C ILE A 19 -2.71 -8.86 4.84
N ILE A 20 -1.97 -8.47 3.79
CA ILE A 20 -2.57 -7.98 2.56
C ILE A 20 -3.28 -9.12 1.82
N SER A 21 -2.58 -10.21 1.56
CA SER A 21 -3.17 -11.33 0.82
C SER A 21 -4.32 -11.99 1.57
N ASP A 22 -4.22 -12.12 2.89
CA ASP A 22 -5.29 -12.69 3.72
C ASP A 22 -6.52 -11.78 3.72
N SER A 23 -6.32 -10.46 3.79
CA SER A 23 -7.42 -9.49 3.75
C SER A 23 -8.13 -9.50 2.39
N VAL A 24 -7.35 -9.58 1.31
CA VAL A 24 -7.89 -9.66 -0.06
C VAL A 24 -8.72 -10.95 -0.21
N ASN A 25 -8.19 -12.08 0.24
CA ASN A 25 -8.88 -13.36 0.16
C ASN A 25 -10.16 -13.36 0.99
N ALA A 26 -10.12 -12.81 2.20
CA ALA A 26 -11.29 -12.71 3.06
C ALA A 26 -12.40 -11.86 2.44
N ALA A 27 -12.04 -10.70 1.89
CA ALA A 27 -13.00 -9.83 1.22
C ALA A 27 -13.58 -10.49 -0.03
N ASN A 28 -12.74 -11.14 -0.85
CA ASN A 28 -13.16 -11.78 -2.07
C ASN A 28 -14.08 -12.99 -1.80
N SER A 29 -13.95 -13.64 -0.66
CA SER A 29 -14.83 -14.76 -0.27
C SER A 29 -16.25 -14.28 0.00
N VAL A 30 -16.43 -13.02 0.37
CA VAL A 30 -17.75 -12.42 0.61
C VAL A 30 -18.29 -11.75 -0.66
N ASN A 31 -17.45 -10.95 -1.33
CA ASN A 31 -17.83 -10.25 -2.56
C ASN A 31 -16.56 -9.89 -3.35
N SER A 32 -16.35 -10.56 -4.48
CA SER A 32 -15.16 -10.36 -5.31
C SER A 32 -15.08 -8.98 -5.98
N ASN A 33 -16.18 -8.21 -5.96
CA ASN A 33 -16.21 -6.86 -6.53
C ASN A 33 -15.74 -5.78 -5.56
N VAL A 34 -15.45 -6.12 -4.31
CA VAL A 34 -14.93 -5.15 -3.32
C VAL A 34 -13.43 -4.96 -3.55
N ASN A 35 -13.02 -3.70 -3.71
CA ASN A 35 -11.62 -3.34 -3.87
C ASN A 35 -10.98 -3.17 -2.50
N ILE A 36 -9.83 -3.82 -2.30
CA ILE A 36 -9.06 -3.69 -1.07
C ILE A 36 -7.93 -2.71 -1.29
N LEU A 37 -7.82 -1.75 -0.39
CA LEU A 37 -6.72 -0.80 -0.35
C LEU A 37 -5.82 -1.15 0.83
N CYS A 38 -4.52 -0.97 0.68
CA CYS A 38 -3.62 -1.17 1.79
C CYS A 38 -2.78 0.07 2.05
N GLY A 39 -2.36 0.22 3.29
CA GLY A 39 -1.52 1.32 3.72
C GLY A 39 -0.70 0.93 4.93
N ALA A 40 0.05 1.86 5.42
CA ALA A 40 0.99 1.83 6.53
C ALA A 40 2.43 1.61 6.07
N GLY A 41 3.25 2.61 6.31
CA GLY A 41 4.69 2.56 6.05
C GLY A 41 5.11 2.62 4.59
N ILE A 42 4.18 2.83 3.67
CA ILE A 42 4.45 2.91 2.23
C ILE A 42 5.29 4.16 1.94
N MET A 43 6.44 3.99 1.28
CA MET A 43 7.37 5.07 1.02
C MET A 43 7.72 5.26 -0.45
N ASN A 44 7.74 4.17 -1.25
CA ASN A 44 8.24 4.23 -2.62
C ASN A 44 7.42 3.32 -3.56
N ASP A 45 7.75 3.37 -4.84
CA ASP A 45 7.07 2.61 -5.88
C ASP A 45 7.19 1.10 -5.67
N ASP A 46 8.32 0.64 -5.15
CA ASP A 46 8.53 -0.79 -4.89
C ASP A 46 7.55 -1.30 -3.83
N ASP A 47 7.35 -0.53 -2.77
CA ASP A 47 6.35 -0.85 -1.74
C ASP A 47 4.95 -1.01 -2.35
N VAL A 48 4.61 -0.12 -3.29
CA VAL A 48 3.32 -0.15 -3.98
C VAL A 48 3.21 -1.36 -4.90
N LYS A 49 4.25 -1.65 -5.68
CA LYS A 49 4.26 -2.81 -6.60
C LYS A 49 4.01 -4.11 -5.85
N ILE A 50 4.67 -4.29 -4.71
CA ILE A 50 4.48 -5.49 -3.89
C ILE A 50 3.03 -5.57 -3.41
N ALA A 51 2.46 -4.47 -2.93
CA ALA A 51 1.07 -4.43 -2.47
C ALA A 51 0.10 -4.83 -3.60
N LEU A 52 0.30 -4.29 -4.79
CA LEU A 52 -0.53 -4.63 -5.95
C LEU A 52 -0.41 -6.10 -6.33
N ASN A 53 0.81 -6.66 -6.29
CA ASN A 53 1.04 -8.07 -6.58
C ASN A 53 0.37 -8.99 -5.56
N LEU A 54 0.15 -8.52 -4.34
CA LEU A 54 -0.55 -9.28 -3.29
C LEU A 54 -2.08 -9.19 -3.41
N GLY A 55 -2.59 -8.40 -4.37
CA GLY A 55 -4.02 -8.30 -4.66
C GLY A 55 -4.68 -7.00 -4.24
N SER A 56 -3.97 -6.08 -3.60
CA SER A 56 -4.49 -4.75 -3.31
C SER A 56 -4.77 -4.01 -4.61
N LYS A 57 -5.84 -3.22 -4.65
CA LYS A 57 -6.22 -2.42 -5.83
C LYS A 57 -5.75 -0.99 -5.74
N GLY A 58 -5.23 -0.59 -4.59
CA GLY A 58 -4.73 0.75 -4.37
C GLY A 58 -4.04 0.85 -3.03
N ILE A 59 -3.57 2.04 -2.71
CA ILE A 59 -2.85 2.30 -1.47
C ILE A 59 -3.42 3.52 -0.75
N LEU A 60 -3.20 3.54 0.56
CA LEU A 60 -3.39 4.71 1.41
C LEU A 60 -2.02 5.16 1.87
N ILE A 61 -1.74 6.45 1.72
CA ILE A 61 -0.43 6.98 2.07
C ILE A 61 -0.59 8.36 2.70
N ALA A 62 0.18 8.63 3.74
CA ALA A 62 0.17 9.94 4.41
C ALA A 62 1.60 10.45 4.57
N SER A 63 2.33 10.00 5.60
CA SER A 63 3.68 10.52 5.88
C SER A 63 4.65 10.34 4.71
N GLY A 64 4.52 9.27 3.94
CA GLY A 64 5.36 9.01 2.78
C GLY A 64 5.30 10.12 1.72
N VAL A 65 4.15 10.80 1.61
CA VAL A 65 3.98 11.96 0.73
C VAL A 65 4.20 13.26 1.51
N ILE A 66 3.52 13.41 2.65
CA ILE A 66 3.49 14.68 3.41
C ILE A 66 4.88 15.09 3.87
N GLN A 67 5.72 14.15 4.29
CA GLN A 67 7.08 14.42 4.77
C GLN A 67 8.11 14.47 3.64
N SER A 68 7.70 14.24 2.40
CA SER A 68 8.57 14.34 1.24
C SER A 68 8.92 15.81 0.94
N ASN A 69 10.11 16.06 0.42
CA ASN A 69 10.56 17.41 0.02
C ASN A 69 9.87 17.89 -1.27
N ASN A 70 9.31 16.99 -2.06
CA ASN A 70 8.63 17.31 -3.32
C ASN A 70 7.46 16.36 -3.51
N TRP A 71 6.26 16.83 -3.18
CA TRP A 71 5.03 16.02 -3.24
C TRP A 71 4.70 15.57 -4.67
N GLU A 72 4.86 16.47 -5.64
CA GLU A 72 4.56 16.14 -7.04
C GLU A 72 5.44 15.01 -7.53
N GLN A 73 6.74 15.09 -7.28
CA GLN A 73 7.69 14.04 -7.65
C GLN A 73 7.38 12.72 -6.94
N LYS A 74 7.08 12.78 -5.65
CA LYS A 74 6.75 11.60 -4.85
C LYS A 74 5.48 10.92 -5.36
N ILE A 75 4.43 11.68 -5.63
CA ILE A 75 3.17 11.14 -6.17
C ILE A 75 3.40 10.52 -7.55
N THR A 76 4.19 11.17 -8.40
CA THR A 76 4.54 10.64 -9.72
C THR A 76 5.27 9.30 -9.60
N GLU A 77 6.23 9.20 -8.67
CA GLU A 77 6.95 7.96 -8.38
C GLU A 77 5.98 6.84 -7.97
N LEU A 78 5.08 7.13 -7.03
CA LEU A 78 4.13 6.15 -6.51
C LEU A 78 3.14 5.69 -7.59
N VAL A 79 2.64 6.63 -8.38
CA VAL A 79 1.68 6.34 -9.47
C VAL A 79 2.31 5.46 -10.54
N SER A 80 3.61 5.58 -10.77
CA SER A 80 4.33 4.77 -11.77
C SER A 80 4.21 3.26 -11.51
N ALA A 81 3.98 2.88 -10.25
CA ALA A 81 3.80 1.47 -9.88
C ALA A 81 2.50 0.86 -10.42
N PHE A 82 1.53 1.69 -10.81
CA PHE A 82 0.23 1.25 -11.33
C PHE A 82 0.22 1.07 -12.85
N ILE A 83 1.29 1.43 -13.53
CA ILE A 83 1.33 1.44 -15.00
C ILE A 83 2.01 0.19 -15.57
#